data_5f410c48def9ca6dd7409d3d24e104a7
#
_entry.id   5f410c48def9ca6dd7409d3d24e104a7
#
_cell.length_a   1.000
_cell.length_b   1.000
_cell.length_c   1.000
_cell.angle_alpha   90.00
_cell.angle_beta   90.00
_cell.angle_gamma   90.00
#
_symmetry.space_group_name_H-M   'P 1'
#
loop_
_entity.id
_entity.type
_entity.pdbx_description
1 polymer ?
#
loop_
_entity_poly.entity_id
_entity_poly.type
_entity_poly.pdbx_seq_one_letter_code
_entity_poly.pdbx_strand_id
1 'polypeptide(L)'
;LKDIINFGNNMYKVINCLKEDNPVINKKLKEVSIEEGLEIAKVLFETLNKRKDGIGLAANQVGIDAAVAVVNVREPLILINPVIKEQWEEIDYYEGCLSYPKKGVNTKRYKNIVIHTEQEECDWYFSGAKNPSDGKGSWERENSDKEDEELRTLEAVCVQHEVDHLNGVICMDKQIKLKPLRVSKKWGRNEIVGITDGDTYKEIKYKKAKPLIDSGKWEIYIGGPIT
;
A
#
# COMPACT_ATOMS: atom_id res chain seq x y z
N LEU A 1 32.50 -13.39 -0.57
CA LEU A 1 31.80 -14.07 0.54
C LEU A 1 32.30 -13.49 1.88
N LYS A 2 31.90 -12.27 2.26
CA LYS A 2 32.07 -11.72 3.62
C LYS A 2 31.60 -10.28 3.72
N ASP A 3 30.38 -10.02 3.31
CA ASP A 3 29.63 -8.88 3.81
C ASP A 3 28.26 -9.39 4.27
N ILE A 4 28.32 -10.25 5.31
CA ILE A 4 27.14 -10.52 6.14
C ILE A 4 26.81 -9.16 6.72
N ILE A 5 25.73 -8.57 6.25
CA ILE A 5 25.20 -7.33 6.80
C ILE A 5 24.90 -7.62 8.26
N ASN A 6 25.81 -7.21 9.13
CA ASN A 6 25.67 -7.37 10.56
C ASN A 6 24.59 -6.35 11.00
N PHE A 7 23.35 -6.78 11.05
CA PHE A 7 22.22 -6.02 11.59
C PHE A 7 22.32 -5.88 13.14
N GLY A 8 23.57 -5.83 13.66
CA GLY A 8 23.80 -5.63 15.09
C GLY A 8 22.92 -4.51 15.61
N ASN A 9 22.43 -4.61 16.83
CA ASN A 9 21.58 -3.74 17.66
C ASN A 9 21.17 -2.34 17.15
N ASN A 10 21.23 -2.07 15.84
CA ASN A 10 20.79 -0.83 15.23
C ASN A 10 19.27 -0.83 15.14
N MET A 11 18.64 0.03 15.90
CA MET A 11 17.20 0.28 15.81
C MET A 11 16.91 0.99 14.49
N TYR A 12 16.41 0.26 13.50
CA TYR A 12 15.89 0.86 12.27
C TYR A 12 14.63 1.66 12.56
N LYS A 13 14.45 2.75 11.84
CA LYS A 13 13.25 3.60 11.87
C LYS A 13 12.84 3.93 10.44
N VAL A 14 11.54 4.15 10.24
CA VAL A 14 11.06 4.69 8.97
C VAL A 14 11.59 6.11 8.79
N ILE A 15 12.24 6.36 7.67
CA ILE A 15 12.79 7.68 7.32
C ILE A 15 11.64 8.58 6.87
N ASN A 16 11.53 9.73 7.51
CA ASN A 16 10.58 10.76 7.13
C ASN A 16 11.17 11.63 6.00
N CYS A 17 10.84 11.32 4.75
CA CYS A 17 11.36 12.00 3.57
C CYS A 17 10.94 13.47 3.43
N LEU A 18 10.05 13.96 4.30
CA LEU A 18 9.74 15.40 4.41
C LEU A 18 10.76 16.16 5.27
N LYS A 19 11.61 15.45 6.03
CA LYS A 19 12.55 16.03 6.99
C LYS A 19 13.98 15.55 6.85
N GLU A 20 14.17 14.36 6.32
CA GLU A 20 15.44 13.66 6.22
C GLU A 20 15.67 13.22 4.79
N ASP A 21 16.90 13.27 4.31
CA ASP A 21 17.26 12.71 3.02
C ASP A 21 17.27 11.18 3.07
N ASN A 22 16.79 10.57 2.00
CA ASN A 22 16.78 9.12 1.83
C ASN A 22 17.25 8.78 0.41
N PRO A 23 18.55 8.48 0.22
CA PRO A 23 19.14 8.31 -1.11
C PRO A 23 18.64 7.08 -1.87
N VAL A 24 17.92 6.18 -1.21
CA VAL A 24 17.41 4.94 -1.83
C VAL A 24 15.90 4.96 -2.08
N ILE A 25 15.17 5.99 -1.64
CA ILE A 25 13.70 6.00 -1.72
C ILE A 25 13.18 5.94 -3.16
N ASN A 26 13.86 6.63 -4.08
CA ASN A 26 13.51 6.70 -5.50
C ASN A 26 14.44 5.83 -6.39
N LYS A 27 15.08 4.83 -5.81
CA LYS A 27 15.99 3.93 -6.50
C LYS A 27 15.35 2.56 -6.68
N LYS A 28 15.50 1.96 -7.87
CA LYS A 28 15.23 0.53 -8.03
C LYS A 28 16.21 -0.24 -7.16
N LEU A 29 15.70 -1.05 -6.25
CA LEU A 29 16.47 -1.75 -5.25
C LEU A 29 17.13 -3.00 -5.83
N LYS A 30 18.20 -3.43 -5.18
CA LYS A 30 18.96 -4.62 -5.57
C LYS A 30 18.24 -5.89 -5.15
N GLU A 31 18.24 -6.87 -6.05
CA GLU A 31 17.86 -8.23 -5.69
C GLU A 31 18.82 -8.80 -4.66
N VAL A 32 18.33 -9.63 -3.76
CA VAL A 32 19.06 -10.27 -2.67
C VAL A 32 18.79 -11.76 -2.65
N SER A 33 19.64 -12.54 -1.98
CA SER A 33 19.35 -13.95 -1.73
C SER A 33 18.15 -14.11 -0.77
N ILE A 34 17.51 -15.28 -0.81
CA ILE A 34 16.40 -15.59 0.11
C ILE A 34 16.86 -15.45 1.57
N GLU A 35 18.05 -15.95 1.91
CA GLU A 35 18.59 -15.89 3.26
C GLU A 35 18.75 -14.43 3.74
N GLU A 36 19.37 -13.58 2.91
CA GLU A 36 19.52 -12.15 3.20
C GLU A 36 18.15 -11.46 3.29
N GLY A 37 17.23 -11.79 2.37
CA GLY A 37 15.88 -11.25 2.34
C GLY A 37 15.08 -11.57 3.60
N LEU A 38 15.20 -12.78 4.14
CA LEU A 38 14.54 -13.17 5.38
C LEU A 38 15.08 -12.41 6.59
N GLU A 39 16.38 -12.14 6.66
CA GLU A 39 16.96 -11.35 7.74
C GLU A 39 16.51 -9.88 7.66
N ILE A 40 16.45 -9.30 6.45
CA ILE A 40 15.91 -7.96 6.25
C ILE A 40 14.44 -7.91 6.64
N ALA A 41 13.63 -8.89 6.24
CA ALA A 41 12.21 -8.96 6.57
C ALA A 41 11.96 -8.95 8.10
N LYS A 42 12.79 -9.61 8.90
CA LYS A 42 12.72 -9.54 10.38
C LYS A 42 12.85 -8.09 10.87
N VAL A 43 13.84 -7.36 10.36
CA VAL A 43 14.08 -5.96 10.70
C VAL A 43 12.89 -5.09 10.30
N LEU A 44 12.31 -5.34 9.11
CA LEU A 44 11.15 -4.61 8.63
C LEU A 44 9.93 -4.86 9.51
N PHE A 45 9.63 -6.11 9.88
CA PHE A 45 8.52 -6.43 10.79
C PHE A 45 8.74 -5.83 12.19
N GLU A 46 9.93 -5.89 12.75
CA GLU A 46 10.23 -5.26 14.03
C GLU A 46 10.02 -3.75 13.98
N THR A 47 10.35 -3.10 12.86
CA THR A 47 10.17 -1.67 12.66
C THR A 47 8.70 -1.34 12.47
N LEU A 48 7.97 -2.11 11.65
CA LEU A 48 6.55 -1.95 11.40
C LEU A 48 5.71 -2.14 12.66
N ASN A 49 6.01 -3.17 13.47
CA ASN A 49 5.28 -3.49 14.70
C ASN A 49 5.40 -2.41 15.80
N LYS A 50 6.40 -1.54 15.71
CA LYS A 50 6.52 -0.37 16.61
C LYS A 50 5.56 0.77 16.20
N ARG A 51 4.93 0.67 15.05
CA ARG A 51 3.98 1.65 14.52
C ARG A 51 2.55 1.14 14.64
N LYS A 52 1.63 2.06 14.90
CA LYS A 52 0.19 1.75 15.00
C LYS A 52 -0.56 2.02 13.69
N ASP A 53 0.11 2.67 12.75
CA ASP A 53 -0.47 3.25 11.54
C ASP A 53 0.09 2.62 10.25
N GLY A 54 0.91 1.57 10.35
CA GLY A 54 1.54 0.91 9.20
C GLY A 54 1.03 -0.50 8.99
N ILE A 55 0.78 -0.86 7.74
CA ILE A 55 0.35 -2.19 7.30
C ILE A 55 1.30 -2.80 6.27
N GLY A 56 2.28 -2.02 5.79
CA GLY A 56 3.35 -2.47 4.91
C GLY A 56 4.61 -1.64 5.13
N LEU A 57 5.76 -2.18 4.74
CA LEU A 57 7.05 -1.51 4.84
C LEU A 57 8.06 -2.12 3.87
N ALA A 58 8.64 -1.29 3.02
CA ALA A 58 9.72 -1.65 2.10
C ALA A 58 11.09 -1.27 2.67
N ALA A 59 12.12 -1.98 2.25
CA ALA A 59 13.49 -1.81 2.73
C ALA A 59 14.04 -0.40 2.49
N ASN A 60 13.71 0.25 1.35
CA ASN A 60 14.15 1.61 1.08
C ASN A 60 13.58 2.65 2.05
N GLN A 61 12.44 2.38 2.67
CA GLN A 61 11.83 3.28 3.66
C GLN A 61 12.64 3.35 4.96
N VAL A 62 13.50 2.38 5.20
CA VAL A 62 14.45 2.34 6.33
C VAL A 62 15.91 2.51 5.87
N GLY A 63 16.14 2.88 4.61
CA GLY A 63 17.46 3.17 4.07
C GLY A 63 18.25 1.95 3.60
N ILE A 64 17.61 0.78 3.45
CA ILE A 64 18.24 -0.45 2.97
C ILE A 64 18.02 -0.59 1.45
N ASP A 65 19.10 -0.82 0.69
CA ASP A 65 19.08 -1.02 -0.77
C ASP A 65 18.92 -2.52 -1.10
N ALA A 66 17.75 -3.07 -0.81
CA ALA A 66 17.42 -4.46 -1.03
C ALA A 66 15.95 -4.62 -1.46
N ALA A 67 15.68 -5.47 -2.45
CA ALA A 67 14.33 -5.70 -2.96
C ALA A 67 13.51 -6.59 -2.02
N VAL A 68 13.27 -6.10 -0.79
CA VAL A 68 12.52 -6.78 0.26
C VAL A 68 11.45 -5.85 0.82
N ALA A 69 10.25 -6.37 1.01
CA ALA A 69 9.17 -5.68 1.70
C ALA A 69 8.37 -6.66 2.58
N VAL A 70 7.62 -6.10 3.51
CA VAL A 70 6.69 -6.85 4.36
C VAL A 70 5.31 -6.20 4.29
N VAL A 71 4.27 -7.03 4.37
CA VAL A 71 2.86 -6.62 4.42
C VAL A 71 2.19 -7.34 5.58
N ASN A 72 1.35 -6.64 6.32
CA ASN A 72 0.64 -7.18 7.47
C ASN A 72 -0.81 -6.66 7.50
N VAL A 73 -1.60 -7.08 6.51
CA VAL A 73 -3.04 -6.73 6.42
C VAL A 73 -3.90 -7.85 7.00
N ARG A 74 -3.87 -9.02 6.41
CA ARG A 74 -4.62 -10.20 6.87
C ARG A 74 -3.72 -11.16 7.64
N GLU A 75 -2.56 -11.44 7.08
CA GLU A 75 -1.50 -12.23 7.67
C GLU A 75 -0.15 -11.63 7.28
N PRO A 76 0.88 -11.84 8.10
CA PRO A 76 2.22 -11.37 7.76
C PRO A 76 2.73 -12.01 6.47
N LEU A 77 3.14 -11.18 5.53
CA LEU A 77 3.73 -11.57 4.24
C LEU A 77 5.13 -11.01 4.12
N ILE A 78 6.02 -11.81 3.55
CA ILE A 78 7.36 -11.41 3.15
C ILE A 78 7.41 -11.40 1.64
N LEU A 79 7.97 -10.36 1.05
CA LEU A 79 8.14 -10.19 -0.38
C LEU A 79 9.65 -10.05 -0.65
N ILE A 80 10.27 -11.08 -1.23
CA ILE A 80 11.68 -11.06 -1.64
C ILE A 80 11.74 -11.08 -3.15
N ASN A 81 12.39 -10.07 -3.75
CA ASN A 81 12.49 -9.86 -5.19
C ASN A 81 11.14 -10.00 -5.93
N PRO A 82 10.05 -9.38 -5.42
CA PRO A 82 8.72 -9.60 -5.96
C PRO A 82 8.57 -8.99 -7.36
N VAL A 83 7.85 -9.71 -8.21
CA VAL A 83 7.49 -9.25 -9.57
C VAL A 83 5.99 -9.39 -9.78
N ILE A 84 5.32 -8.30 -10.13
CA ILE A 84 3.92 -8.36 -10.56
C ILE A 84 3.89 -9.00 -11.96
N LYS A 85 3.23 -10.15 -12.08
CA LYS A 85 3.08 -10.89 -13.35
C LYS A 85 1.85 -10.44 -14.12
N GLU A 86 0.72 -10.29 -13.42
CA GLU A 86 -0.56 -9.92 -13.97
C GLU A 86 -1.29 -8.96 -13.04
N GLN A 87 -2.15 -8.13 -13.63
CA GLN A 87 -2.99 -7.21 -12.88
C GLN A 87 -4.23 -6.84 -13.70
N TRP A 88 -5.40 -6.77 -13.06
CA TRP A 88 -6.66 -6.41 -13.72
C TRP A 88 -7.68 -5.82 -12.74
N GLU A 89 -8.75 -5.23 -13.29
CA GLU A 89 -9.77 -4.47 -12.57
C GLU A 89 -9.18 -3.24 -11.87
N GLU A 90 -8.91 -2.20 -12.69
CA GLU A 90 -8.37 -0.94 -12.20
C GLU A 90 -9.37 -0.22 -11.29
N ILE A 91 -8.90 0.28 -10.17
CA ILE A 91 -9.66 1.04 -9.18
C ILE A 91 -8.95 2.35 -8.82
N ASP A 92 -9.72 3.36 -8.45
CA ASP A 92 -9.20 4.55 -7.79
C ASP A 92 -9.06 4.25 -6.30
N TYR A 93 -7.88 4.51 -5.73
CA TYR A 93 -7.61 4.22 -4.34
C TYR A 93 -6.89 5.39 -3.68
N TYR A 94 -7.30 5.73 -2.44
CA TYR A 94 -6.60 6.72 -1.65
C TYR A 94 -5.59 6.02 -0.75
N GLU A 95 -4.34 6.41 -0.82
CA GLU A 95 -3.26 5.79 -0.05
C GLU A 95 -2.32 6.82 0.56
N GLY A 96 -1.76 6.48 1.70
CA GLY A 96 -0.68 7.20 2.34
C GLY A 96 0.63 6.43 2.25
N CYS A 97 1.70 7.01 2.75
CA CYS A 97 3.00 6.38 2.84
C CYS A 97 3.67 6.76 4.16
N LEU A 98 4.21 5.77 4.88
CA LEU A 98 4.88 5.99 6.16
C LEU A 98 6.09 6.94 6.05
N SER A 99 6.74 6.99 4.88
CA SER A 99 7.85 7.93 4.60
C SER A 99 7.39 9.35 4.29
N TYR A 100 6.08 9.56 4.05
CA TYR A 100 5.46 10.86 3.80
C TYR A 100 4.29 11.11 4.76
N PRO A 101 4.53 11.19 6.07
CA PRO A 101 3.47 11.23 7.06
C PRO A 101 2.52 12.41 6.87
N LYS A 102 1.24 12.16 7.09
CA LYS A 102 0.14 13.13 6.91
C LYS A 102 -0.12 13.55 5.45
N LYS A 103 0.51 12.91 4.50
CA LYS A 103 0.20 13.07 3.07
C LYS A 103 -0.45 11.79 2.56
N GLY A 104 -1.51 11.95 1.79
CA GLY A 104 -2.14 10.88 1.06
C GLY A 104 -2.54 11.37 -0.31
N VAL A 105 -2.60 10.46 -1.27
CA VAL A 105 -2.90 10.76 -2.67
C VAL A 105 -3.87 9.73 -3.24
N ASN A 106 -4.62 10.13 -4.25
CA ASN A 106 -5.41 9.18 -5.03
C ASN A 106 -4.55 8.62 -6.16
N THR A 107 -4.58 7.32 -6.31
CA THR A 107 -3.80 6.59 -7.32
C THR A 107 -4.67 5.62 -8.08
N LYS A 108 -4.16 5.10 -9.19
CA LYS A 108 -4.71 3.93 -9.87
C LYS A 108 -4.05 2.68 -9.33
N ARG A 109 -4.87 1.76 -8.86
CA ARG A 109 -4.46 0.45 -8.39
C ARG A 109 -5.28 -0.63 -9.08
N TYR A 110 -4.89 -1.87 -8.89
CA TYR A 110 -5.63 -3.02 -9.40
C TYR A 110 -6.19 -3.81 -8.24
N LYS A 111 -7.46 -4.21 -8.36
CA LYS A 111 -8.13 -5.01 -7.36
C LYS A 111 -7.57 -6.42 -7.28
N ASN A 112 -7.07 -6.90 -8.42
CA ASN A 112 -6.54 -8.25 -8.56
C ASN A 112 -5.13 -8.19 -9.11
N ILE A 113 -4.21 -8.92 -8.49
CA ILE A 113 -2.83 -9.04 -8.94
C ILE A 113 -2.32 -10.47 -8.77
N VAL A 114 -1.38 -10.85 -9.62
CA VAL A 114 -0.56 -12.05 -9.48
C VAL A 114 0.88 -11.60 -9.31
N ILE A 115 1.53 -12.08 -8.27
CA ILE A 115 2.94 -11.79 -8.03
C ILE A 115 3.74 -13.08 -7.91
N HIS A 116 4.96 -13.02 -8.39
CA HIS A 116 6.00 -13.98 -8.11
C HIS A 116 6.93 -13.44 -7.03
N THR A 117 7.39 -14.29 -6.13
CA THR A 117 8.41 -13.95 -5.12
C THR A 117 9.46 -15.05 -5.12
N GLU A 118 10.72 -14.70 -4.83
CA GLU A 118 11.81 -15.65 -4.94
C GLU A 118 11.80 -16.76 -3.88
N GLN A 119 11.15 -16.51 -2.73
CA GLN A 119 11.06 -17.49 -1.66
C GLN A 119 10.00 -18.58 -1.87
N GLU A 120 9.15 -18.45 -2.91
CA GLU A 120 8.06 -19.38 -3.17
C GLU A 120 8.16 -19.99 -4.57
N GLU A 121 7.81 -21.26 -4.70
CA GLU A 121 7.82 -21.95 -6.00
C GLU A 121 6.62 -21.60 -6.88
N CYS A 122 5.54 -21.06 -6.30
CA CYS A 122 4.33 -20.70 -6.99
C CYS A 122 4.02 -19.21 -6.91
N ASP A 123 3.26 -18.72 -7.88
CA ASP A 123 2.79 -17.34 -7.87
C ASP A 123 1.65 -17.16 -6.86
N TRP A 124 1.60 -15.99 -6.23
CA TRP A 124 0.57 -15.64 -5.28
C TRP A 124 -0.53 -14.82 -5.94
N TYR A 125 -1.76 -15.15 -5.60
CA TYR A 125 -2.94 -14.42 -6.00
C TYR A 125 -3.42 -13.51 -4.89
N PHE A 126 -3.61 -12.23 -5.21
CA PHE A 126 -4.31 -11.27 -4.37
C PHE A 126 -5.54 -10.79 -5.13
N SER A 127 -6.72 -11.03 -4.59
CA SER A 127 -7.96 -10.70 -5.27
C SER A 127 -8.98 -10.11 -4.32
N GLY A 128 -9.53 -8.96 -4.65
CA GLY A 128 -10.74 -8.42 -4.04
C GLY A 128 -12.02 -9.13 -4.49
N ALA A 129 -11.97 -9.90 -5.60
CA ALA A 129 -13.07 -10.69 -6.14
C ALA A 129 -12.86 -12.18 -5.89
N LYS A 130 -13.92 -12.99 -6.09
CA LYS A 130 -13.83 -14.44 -6.04
C LYS A 130 -12.93 -14.98 -7.17
N ASN A 131 -12.20 -16.05 -6.87
CA ASN A 131 -11.31 -16.81 -7.72
C ASN A 131 -11.55 -16.76 -9.21
N PRO A 132 -10.51 -16.58 -10.03
CA PRO A 132 -10.55 -17.04 -11.41
C PRO A 132 -10.61 -18.59 -11.44
N SER A 133 -11.49 -19.13 -12.25
CA SER A 133 -11.88 -20.54 -12.30
C SER A 133 -10.85 -21.53 -12.86
N ASP A 134 -9.62 -21.15 -13.05
CA ASP A 134 -8.62 -21.92 -13.79
C ASP A 134 -7.39 -22.37 -12.99
N GLY A 135 -7.53 -22.52 -11.69
CA GLY A 135 -6.79 -23.39 -10.77
C GLY A 135 -5.43 -23.95 -11.15
N LYS A 136 -4.53 -23.17 -11.76
CA LYS A 136 -3.17 -23.60 -12.03
C LYS A 136 -2.20 -22.92 -11.09
N GLY A 137 -1.86 -23.60 -9.97
CA GLY A 137 -0.65 -23.31 -9.20
C GLY A 137 -0.67 -22.02 -8.39
N SER A 138 -1.84 -21.51 -8.05
CA SER A 138 -1.98 -20.35 -7.20
C SER A 138 -2.30 -20.75 -5.76
N TRP A 139 -1.59 -20.18 -4.84
CA TRP A 139 -1.93 -20.27 -3.42
C TRP A 139 -3.15 -19.40 -3.14
N GLU A 140 -4.28 -20.07 -2.90
CA GLU A 140 -5.51 -19.41 -2.47
C GLU A 140 -5.43 -19.18 -0.95
N ARG A 141 -5.38 -17.93 -0.53
CA ARG A 141 -5.66 -17.62 0.87
C ARG A 141 -7.16 -17.67 1.05
N GLU A 142 -7.63 -18.83 1.52
CA GLU A 142 -9.06 -19.03 1.78
C GLU A 142 -9.58 -18.06 2.82
N ASN A 143 -10.56 -17.23 2.44
CA ASN A 143 -11.69 -16.90 3.30
C ASN A 143 -12.81 -16.19 2.55
N SER A 144 -14.05 -16.52 2.87
CA SER A 144 -15.19 -16.43 1.97
C SER A 144 -16.25 -15.38 2.33
N ASP A 145 -16.04 -14.45 3.27
CA ASP A 145 -17.08 -13.54 3.73
C ASP A 145 -16.96 -12.12 3.15
N LYS A 146 -18.11 -11.42 3.02
CA LYS A 146 -18.19 -10.08 2.43
C LYS A 146 -17.36 -9.02 3.16
N GLU A 147 -17.21 -9.13 4.48
CA GLU A 147 -16.33 -8.26 5.28
C GLU A 147 -14.86 -8.37 4.85
N ASP A 148 -14.52 -9.46 4.18
CA ASP A 148 -13.16 -9.76 3.73
C ASP A 148 -12.81 -9.16 2.36
N GLU A 149 -13.77 -8.70 1.55
CA GLU A 149 -13.48 -8.10 0.24
C GLU A 149 -12.69 -6.79 0.36
N GLU A 150 -13.03 -5.96 1.35
CA GLU A 150 -12.32 -4.71 1.60
C GLU A 150 -10.90 -4.98 2.08
N LEU A 151 -10.72 -5.95 3.00
CA LEU A 151 -9.40 -6.35 3.48
C LEU A 151 -8.55 -7.00 2.39
N ARG A 152 -9.15 -7.82 1.52
CA ARG A 152 -8.45 -8.40 0.37
C ARG A 152 -8.00 -7.34 -0.63
N THR A 153 -8.87 -6.37 -0.91
CA THR A 153 -8.55 -5.23 -1.77
C THR A 153 -7.43 -4.40 -1.17
N LEU A 154 -7.51 -4.11 0.14
CA LEU A 154 -6.48 -3.40 0.88
C LEU A 154 -5.13 -4.13 0.81
N GLU A 155 -5.14 -5.46 1.00
CA GLU A 155 -3.93 -6.29 0.90
C GLU A 155 -3.32 -6.22 -0.51
N ALA A 156 -4.13 -6.38 -1.56
CA ALA A 156 -3.68 -6.27 -2.94
C ALA A 156 -3.09 -4.88 -3.25
N VAL A 157 -3.70 -3.82 -2.77
CA VAL A 157 -3.20 -2.44 -2.92
C VAL A 157 -1.91 -2.25 -2.14
N CYS A 158 -1.83 -2.74 -0.90
CA CYS A 158 -0.64 -2.64 -0.07
C CYS A 158 0.55 -3.36 -0.74
N VAL A 159 0.35 -4.57 -1.27
CA VAL A 159 1.38 -5.29 -2.02
C VAL A 159 1.88 -4.46 -3.22
N GLN A 160 0.98 -3.86 -4.00
CA GLN A 160 1.36 -2.98 -5.11
C GLN A 160 2.16 -1.76 -4.64
N HIS A 161 1.77 -1.17 -3.51
CA HIS A 161 2.48 -0.03 -2.91
C HIS A 161 3.91 -0.41 -2.53
N GLU A 162 4.10 -1.55 -1.86
CA GLU A 162 5.42 -2.02 -1.45
C GLU A 162 6.28 -2.42 -2.67
N VAL A 163 5.71 -3.07 -3.69
CA VAL A 163 6.43 -3.38 -4.93
C VAL A 163 6.84 -2.11 -5.68
N ASP A 164 6.01 -1.06 -5.67
CA ASP A 164 6.39 0.25 -6.21
C ASP A 164 7.63 0.78 -5.50
N HIS A 165 7.67 0.76 -4.16
CA HIS A 165 8.85 1.16 -3.39
C HIS A 165 10.11 0.42 -3.81
N LEU A 166 10.04 -0.89 -4.06
CA LEU A 166 11.17 -1.70 -4.50
C LEU A 166 11.67 -1.31 -5.91
N ASN A 167 10.78 -0.74 -6.72
CA ASN A 167 11.10 -0.20 -8.05
C ASN A 167 11.48 1.29 -8.03
N GLY A 168 11.59 1.91 -6.85
CA GLY A 168 11.94 3.32 -6.71
C GLY A 168 10.79 4.27 -7.02
N VAL A 169 9.56 3.79 -7.02
CA VAL A 169 8.34 4.58 -7.26
C VAL A 169 7.63 4.81 -5.95
N ILE A 170 7.19 6.03 -5.69
CA ILE A 170 6.37 6.36 -4.53
C ILE A 170 4.95 6.70 -4.97
N CYS A 171 3.96 6.51 -4.09
CA CYS A 171 2.56 6.79 -4.43
C CYS A 171 2.33 8.25 -4.84
N MET A 172 3.13 9.19 -4.34
CA MET A 172 3.08 10.60 -4.74
C MET A 172 3.36 10.81 -6.24
N ASP A 173 4.18 9.96 -6.86
CA ASP A 173 4.50 10.01 -8.30
C ASP A 173 3.34 9.49 -9.16
N LYS A 174 2.45 8.71 -8.56
CA LYS A 174 1.28 8.10 -9.21
C LYS A 174 -0.03 8.86 -8.93
N GLN A 175 0.07 10.06 -8.35
CA GLN A 175 -1.10 10.85 -8.01
C GLN A 175 -1.99 11.11 -9.23
N ILE A 176 -3.28 10.83 -9.08
CA ILE A 176 -4.32 11.15 -10.06
C ILE A 176 -5.24 12.23 -9.52
N LYS A 177 -5.77 13.05 -10.44
CA LYS A 177 -6.89 13.93 -10.10
C LYS A 177 -8.19 13.14 -10.21
N LEU A 178 -8.88 12.99 -9.11
CA LEU A 178 -10.22 12.39 -9.13
C LEU A 178 -11.15 13.24 -9.97
N LYS A 179 -11.92 12.59 -10.84
CA LYS A 179 -13.04 13.26 -11.50
C LYS A 179 -14.14 13.50 -10.47
N PRO A 180 -14.70 14.72 -10.37
CA PRO A 180 -15.79 14.97 -9.45
C PRO A 180 -16.95 14.02 -9.76
N LEU A 181 -17.34 13.23 -8.77
CA LEU A 181 -18.54 12.42 -8.87
C LEU A 181 -19.77 13.32 -8.72
N ARG A 182 -20.51 13.49 -9.81
CA ARG A 182 -21.85 14.09 -9.73
C ARG A 182 -22.79 13.12 -9.02
N VAL A 183 -22.79 13.16 -7.71
CA VAL A 183 -23.64 12.30 -6.90
C VAL A 183 -25.01 12.95 -6.79
N SER A 184 -26.03 12.30 -7.33
CA SER A 184 -27.44 12.67 -7.14
C SER A 184 -27.98 12.32 -5.74
N LYS A 185 -27.16 11.70 -4.88
CA LYS A 185 -27.55 11.30 -3.51
C LYS A 185 -27.72 12.53 -2.62
N LYS A 186 -28.86 12.63 -1.94
CA LYS A 186 -29.07 13.59 -0.85
C LYS A 186 -28.48 13.03 0.44
N TRP A 187 -27.48 13.71 0.97
CA TRP A 187 -26.80 13.33 2.21
C TRP A 187 -27.55 13.85 3.44
N GLY A 188 -27.68 13.00 4.45
CA GLY A 188 -28.22 13.40 5.74
C GLY A 188 -27.26 14.34 6.50
N ARG A 189 -27.81 15.31 7.24
CA ARG A 189 -27.03 16.36 7.95
C ARG A 189 -25.89 15.80 8.84
N ASN A 190 -26.09 14.64 9.45
CA ASN A 190 -25.14 14.02 10.36
C ASN A 190 -24.40 12.82 9.73
N GLU A 191 -24.69 12.49 8.48
CA GLU A 191 -24.01 11.42 7.75
C GLU A 191 -22.53 11.76 7.57
N ILE A 192 -21.64 10.77 7.76
CA ILE A 192 -20.21 10.94 7.53
C ILE A 192 -19.99 10.85 6.02
N VAL A 193 -19.26 11.78 5.49
CA VAL A 193 -18.85 11.84 4.08
C VAL A 193 -17.36 12.04 3.97
N GLY A 194 -16.73 11.32 3.05
CA GLY A 194 -15.37 11.61 2.62
C GLY A 194 -15.39 12.82 1.70
N ILE A 195 -14.48 13.74 1.89
CA ILE A 195 -14.25 14.87 1.00
C ILE A 195 -12.78 15.02 0.67
N THR A 196 -12.50 15.50 -0.54
CA THR A 196 -11.13 15.76 -1.00
C THR A 196 -11.05 17.13 -1.69
N ASP A 197 -9.90 17.78 -1.62
CA ASP A 197 -9.54 18.96 -2.42
C ASP A 197 -8.56 18.59 -3.57
N GLY A 198 -8.40 17.27 -3.82
CA GLY A 198 -7.46 16.73 -4.79
C GLY A 198 -6.10 16.33 -4.18
N ASP A 199 -5.70 17.00 -3.10
CA ASP A 199 -4.42 16.75 -2.40
C ASP A 199 -4.61 16.14 -1.02
N THR A 200 -5.74 16.39 -0.38
CA THR A 200 -6.05 15.90 0.96
C THR A 200 -7.42 15.24 1.01
N TYR A 201 -7.58 14.32 1.96
CA TYR A 201 -8.84 13.64 2.22
C TYR A 201 -9.28 13.88 3.69
N LYS A 202 -10.60 13.99 3.91
CA LYS A 202 -11.19 14.12 5.26
C LYS A 202 -12.52 13.40 5.31
N GLU A 203 -12.76 12.69 6.41
CA GLU A 203 -14.07 12.17 6.77
C GLU A 203 -14.73 13.08 7.81
N ILE A 204 -15.81 13.71 7.44
CA ILE A 204 -16.52 14.63 8.32
C ILE A 204 -18.04 14.55 8.13
N LYS A 205 -18.80 14.99 9.13
CA LYS A 205 -20.26 15.08 9.01
C LYS A 205 -20.64 16.01 7.88
N TYR A 206 -21.62 15.60 7.05
CA TYR A 206 -22.04 16.36 5.88
C TYR A 206 -22.37 17.83 6.18
N LYS A 207 -22.95 18.13 7.34
CA LYS A 207 -23.18 19.53 7.76
C LYS A 207 -21.91 20.39 7.84
N LYS A 208 -20.75 19.77 8.08
CA LYS A 208 -19.42 20.43 8.09
C LYS A 208 -18.76 20.37 6.71
N ALA A 209 -19.04 19.33 5.93
CA ALA A 209 -18.53 19.18 4.57
C ALA A 209 -19.20 20.15 3.61
N LYS A 210 -20.53 20.37 3.74
CA LYS A 210 -21.32 21.15 2.82
C LYS A 210 -20.75 22.55 2.53
N PRO A 211 -20.37 23.37 3.52
CA PRO A 211 -19.78 24.70 3.23
C PRO A 211 -18.46 24.61 2.46
N LEU A 212 -17.67 23.56 2.69
CA LEU A 212 -16.41 23.32 1.99
C LEU A 212 -16.66 22.92 0.54
N ILE A 213 -17.65 22.06 0.31
CA ILE A 213 -18.10 21.63 -1.02
C ILE A 213 -18.71 22.81 -1.79
N ASP A 214 -19.57 23.58 -1.14
CA ASP A 214 -20.22 24.77 -1.74
C ASP A 214 -19.18 25.84 -2.12
N SER A 215 -18.00 25.88 -1.49
CA SER A 215 -16.89 26.76 -1.86
C SER A 215 -16.21 26.38 -3.18
N GLY A 216 -16.49 25.18 -3.72
CA GLY A 216 -15.88 24.63 -4.94
C GLY A 216 -14.42 24.19 -4.78
N LYS A 217 -13.88 24.23 -3.53
CA LYS A 217 -12.52 23.77 -3.24
C LYS A 217 -12.46 22.32 -2.79
N TRP A 218 -13.57 21.76 -2.35
CA TRP A 218 -13.70 20.40 -1.85
C TRP A 218 -14.83 19.68 -2.58
N GLU A 219 -14.66 18.41 -2.81
CA GLU A 219 -15.62 17.55 -3.48
C GLU A 219 -15.89 16.31 -2.65
N ILE A 220 -17.08 15.69 -2.83
CA ILE A 220 -17.36 14.41 -2.18
C ILE A 220 -16.52 13.32 -2.82
N TYR A 221 -15.84 12.55 -1.97
CA TYR A 221 -15.06 11.40 -2.33
C TYR A 221 -15.83 10.12 -1.98
N ILE A 222 -15.94 9.20 -2.94
CA ILE A 222 -16.48 7.86 -2.75
C ILE A 222 -15.40 6.87 -3.19
N GLY A 223 -14.42 6.70 -2.35
CA GLY A 223 -13.35 5.70 -2.49
C GLY A 223 -13.25 4.88 -1.21
N GLY A 224 -12.51 3.80 -1.25
CA GLY A 224 -12.30 2.93 -0.09
C GLY A 224 -11.62 3.63 1.11
N PRO A 225 -11.56 2.96 2.26
CA PRO A 225 -10.99 3.52 3.47
C PRO A 225 -9.53 3.92 3.28
N ILE A 226 -9.16 4.98 3.97
CA ILE A 226 -7.79 5.49 4.04
C ILE A 226 -6.98 4.53 4.90
N THR A 227 -5.89 4.05 4.39
CA THR A 227 -4.90 3.28 5.15
C THR A 227 -3.86 4.18 5.79
#